data_4ba96ca60c9374013acacdc6dbc8c142
#
_entry.id   4ba96ca60c9374013acacdc6dbc8c142
#
_cell.length_a   1.000
_cell.length_b   1.000
_cell.length_c   1.000
_cell.angle_alpha   90.00
_cell.angle_beta   90.00
_cell.angle_gamma   90.00
#
_symmetry.space_group_name_H-M   'P 1'
#
loop_
_entity.id
_entity.type
_entity.pdbx_description
1 polymer ?
#
loop_
_entity_poly.entity_id
_entity_poly.type
_entity_poly.pdbx_seq_one_letter_code
_entity_poly.pdbx_strand_id
1 'polypeptide(L)'
;MEKIRALSKAQFAQSGFDTSDYHFITEPGTFTAYLDLKVWGKRCLECFFTFADGRKIVACTFPEADYLGLADIPIGTNLRLTFEETVRSKRIYLRKAEAVL
;
A
#
# COMPACT_ATOMS: atom_id res chain seq x y z
N MET A 1 -14.67 14.44 -5.42
CA MET A 1 -14.00 13.64 -4.38
C MET A 1 -12.50 13.59 -4.62
N GLU A 2 -11.72 13.87 -3.62
CA GLU A 2 -10.27 13.87 -3.74
C GLU A 2 -9.72 12.45 -3.70
N LYS A 3 -9.12 12.01 -4.80
CA LYS A 3 -8.52 10.68 -4.87
C LYS A 3 -7.21 10.56 -4.10
N ILE A 4 -6.59 11.69 -3.75
CA ILE A 4 -5.34 11.71 -3.00
C ILE A 4 -5.56 11.27 -1.56
N ARG A 5 -6.72 11.61 -1.00
CA ARG A 5 -6.98 11.47 0.43
C ARG A 5 -7.18 10.03 0.84
N ALA A 6 -6.48 9.63 1.91
CA ALA A 6 -6.72 8.34 2.54
C ALA A 6 -8.00 8.40 3.37
N LEU A 7 -8.71 7.29 3.43
CA LEU A 7 -9.92 7.18 4.24
C LEU A 7 -9.56 7.02 5.71
N SER A 8 -10.38 7.61 6.58
CA SER A 8 -10.33 7.27 8.01
C SER A 8 -10.91 5.86 8.20
N LYS A 9 -10.70 5.28 9.38
CA LYS A 9 -11.29 3.97 9.70
C LYS A 9 -12.81 3.99 9.58
N ALA A 10 -13.45 5.06 10.04
CA ALA A 10 -14.90 5.19 9.95
C ALA A 10 -15.37 5.27 8.50
N GLN A 11 -14.69 6.06 7.69
CA GLN A 11 -15.02 6.15 6.26
C GLN A 11 -14.82 4.83 5.54
N PHE A 12 -13.75 4.12 5.89
CA PHE A 12 -13.46 2.82 5.32
C PHE A 12 -14.56 1.80 5.67
N ALA A 13 -14.99 1.78 6.93
CA ALA A 13 -16.04 0.86 7.37
C ALA A 13 -17.35 1.10 6.61
N GLN A 14 -17.61 2.34 6.18
CA GLN A 14 -18.82 2.70 5.45
C GLN A 14 -18.69 2.57 3.93
N SER A 15 -17.47 2.39 3.44
CA SER A 15 -17.20 2.42 2.00
C SER A 15 -17.70 1.18 1.26
N GLY A 16 -17.85 0.07 1.97
CA GLY A 16 -18.19 -1.21 1.33
C GLY A 16 -17.03 -1.85 0.59
N PHE A 17 -15.81 -1.30 0.71
CA PHE A 17 -14.64 -1.84 0.04
C PHE A 17 -14.27 -3.19 0.68
N ASP A 18 -14.19 -4.23 -0.16
CA ASP A 18 -13.90 -5.58 0.29
C ASP A 18 -12.39 -5.86 0.22
N THR A 19 -11.79 -6.09 1.39
CA THR A 19 -10.36 -6.36 1.49
C THR A 19 -10.04 -7.84 1.68
N SER A 20 -11.04 -8.72 1.56
CA SER A 20 -10.85 -10.15 1.85
C SER A 20 -9.85 -10.83 0.91
N ASP A 21 -9.64 -10.29 -0.29
CA ASP A 21 -8.71 -10.85 -1.26
C ASP A 21 -7.30 -10.26 -1.15
N TYR A 22 -7.09 -9.30 -0.25
CA TYR A 22 -5.78 -8.67 -0.08
C TYR A 22 -4.98 -9.40 0.97
N HIS A 23 -3.72 -9.70 0.65
CA HIS A 23 -2.83 -10.45 1.52
C HIS A 23 -1.49 -9.72 1.66
N PHE A 24 -0.76 -10.03 2.72
CA PHE A 24 0.60 -9.53 2.84
C PHE A 24 1.49 -10.29 1.86
N ILE A 25 2.44 -9.56 1.26
CA ILE A 25 3.38 -10.19 0.34
C ILE A 25 4.32 -11.11 1.12
N THR A 26 4.68 -12.24 0.51
CA THR A 26 5.53 -13.25 1.14
C THR A 26 6.91 -13.38 0.50
N GLU A 27 7.20 -12.54 -0.48
CA GLU A 27 8.51 -12.59 -1.17
C GLU A 27 9.02 -11.17 -1.41
N PRO A 28 10.35 -10.95 -1.34
CA PRO A 28 10.93 -9.67 -1.72
C PRO A 28 10.95 -9.51 -3.24
N GLY A 29 11.17 -8.31 -3.71
CA GLY A 29 11.30 -8.02 -5.13
C GLY A 29 10.70 -6.67 -5.49
N THR A 30 10.73 -6.38 -6.78
CA THR A 30 10.18 -5.16 -7.33
C THR A 30 9.00 -5.51 -8.24
N PHE A 31 7.87 -4.86 -8.01
CA PHE A 31 6.62 -5.19 -8.69
C PHE A 31 5.94 -3.92 -9.18
N THR A 32 5.29 -4.02 -10.34
CA THR A 32 4.41 -2.96 -10.82
C THR A 32 3.03 -3.17 -10.20
N ALA A 33 2.46 -2.10 -9.67
CA ALA A 33 1.21 -2.16 -8.94
C ALA A 33 0.34 -0.93 -9.19
N TYR A 34 -0.94 -1.12 -8.98
CA TYR A 34 -1.95 -0.07 -9.05
C TYR A 34 -2.44 0.21 -7.63
N LEU A 35 -2.48 1.47 -7.23
CA LEU A 35 -2.92 1.85 -5.89
C LEU A 35 -4.46 1.90 -5.85
N ASP A 36 -5.05 0.91 -5.17
CA ASP A 36 -6.51 0.77 -5.10
C ASP A 36 -7.13 1.63 -4.01
N LEU A 37 -6.48 1.70 -2.84
CA LEU A 37 -7.05 2.38 -1.69
C LEU A 37 -5.98 2.68 -0.66
N LYS A 38 -6.22 3.73 0.15
CA LYS A 38 -5.40 4.08 1.30
C LYS A 38 -6.31 4.28 2.50
N VAL A 39 -5.91 3.72 3.65
CA VAL A 39 -6.68 3.83 4.89
C VAL A 39 -5.74 4.18 6.03
N TRP A 40 -6.11 5.21 6.81
CA TRP A 40 -5.33 5.57 7.99
C TRP A 40 -5.55 4.53 9.08
N GLY A 41 -4.48 3.87 9.47
CA GLY A 41 -4.45 3.02 10.64
C GLY A 41 -4.07 3.83 11.88
N LYS A 42 -3.85 3.13 12.99
CA LYS A 42 -3.53 3.79 14.25
C LYS A 42 -2.17 4.50 14.21
N ARG A 43 -1.17 3.89 13.60
CA ARG A 43 0.19 4.45 13.51
C ARG A 43 0.80 4.23 12.13
N CYS A 44 -0.03 3.99 11.14
CA CYS A 44 0.46 3.67 9.81
C CYS A 44 -0.57 4.09 8.77
N LEU A 45 -0.11 4.08 7.52
CA LEU A 45 -1.00 4.21 6.38
C LEU A 45 -1.05 2.84 5.72
N GLU A 46 -2.22 2.22 5.70
CA GLU A 46 -2.44 0.96 5.02
C GLU A 46 -2.75 1.23 3.55
N CYS A 47 -1.96 0.63 2.67
CA CYS A 47 -2.12 0.81 1.23
C CYS A 47 -2.50 -0.52 0.60
N PHE A 48 -3.49 -0.49 -0.27
CA PHE A 48 -4.02 -1.66 -0.95
C PHE A 48 -3.70 -1.57 -2.42
N PHE A 49 -3.08 -2.61 -2.96
CA PHE A 49 -2.58 -2.62 -4.33
C PHE A 49 -3.09 -3.82 -5.11
N THR A 50 -3.24 -3.62 -6.42
CA THR A 50 -3.38 -4.74 -7.36
C THR A 50 -2.11 -4.77 -8.20
N PHE A 51 -1.38 -5.87 -8.13
CA PHE A 51 -0.15 -6.04 -8.90
C PHE A 51 -0.49 -6.35 -10.36
N ALA A 52 0.48 -6.07 -11.24
CA ALA A 52 0.31 -6.35 -12.68
C ALA A 52 0.01 -7.81 -12.96
N ASP A 53 0.46 -8.73 -12.11
CA ASP A 53 0.18 -10.16 -12.25
C ASP A 53 -1.17 -10.58 -11.66
N GLY A 54 -1.95 -9.63 -11.15
CA GLY A 54 -3.29 -9.89 -10.61
C GLY A 54 -3.36 -10.10 -9.11
N ARG A 55 -2.22 -10.21 -8.41
CA ARG A 55 -2.22 -10.36 -6.96
C ARG A 55 -2.73 -9.11 -6.28
N LYS A 56 -3.47 -9.28 -5.19
CA LYS A 56 -3.95 -8.19 -4.36
C LYS A 56 -3.17 -8.17 -3.05
N ILE A 57 -2.45 -7.09 -2.81
CA ILE A 57 -1.49 -6.98 -1.72
C ILE A 57 -1.81 -5.77 -0.85
N VAL A 58 -1.71 -5.95 0.46
CA VAL A 58 -1.80 -4.86 1.43
C VAL A 58 -0.44 -4.65 2.06
N ALA A 59 -0.05 -3.40 2.24
CA ALA A 59 1.20 -3.05 2.91
C ALA A 59 0.99 -1.82 3.78
N CYS A 60 1.72 -1.78 4.90
CA CYS A 60 1.68 -0.64 5.81
C CYS A 60 2.92 0.23 5.59
N THR A 61 2.73 1.54 5.65
CA THR A 61 3.81 2.51 5.65
C THR A 61 3.72 3.37 6.89
N PHE A 62 4.84 3.92 7.32
CA PHE A 62 4.96 4.54 8.64
C PHE A 62 5.49 5.98 8.55
N PRO A 63 5.14 6.83 9.54
CA PRO A 63 5.58 8.23 9.53
C PRO A 63 7.10 8.39 9.58
N GLU A 64 7.84 7.45 10.18
CA GLU A 64 9.29 7.50 10.23
C GLU A 64 9.93 7.51 8.85
N ALA A 65 9.27 6.90 7.88
CA ALA A 65 9.71 6.88 6.47
C ALA A 65 8.88 7.82 5.60
N ASP A 66 8.17 8.76 6.22
CA ASP A 66 7.29 9.70 5.53
C ASP A 66 6.30 8.96 4.61
N TYR A 67 5.81 7.80 5.08
CA TYR A 67 4.87 6.93 4.37
C TYR A 67 5.35 6.57 2.96
N LEU A 68 6.67 6.66 2.71
CA LEU A 68 7.29 6.43 1.39
C LEU A 68 6.66 7.31 0.30
N GLY A 69 6.13 8.47 0.69
CA GLY A 69 5.45 9.38 -0.23
C GLY A 69 4.05 8.96 -0.62
N LEU A 70 3.57 7.80 -0.16
CA LEU A 70 2.27 7.28 -0.59
C LEU A 70 1.09 8.11 -0.09
N ALA A 71 1.26 8.85 1.01
CA ALA A 71 0.19 9.71 1.51
C ALA A 71 -0.24 10.76 0.47
N ASP A 72 0.69 11.20 -0.36
CA ASP A 72 0.44 12.25 -1.36
C ASP A 72 0.17 11.71 -2.77
N ILE A 73 0.21 10.39 -2.95
CA ILE A 73 -0.01 9.78 -4.26
C ILE A 73 -1.50 9.47 -4.43
N PRO A 74 -2.11 9.91 -5.54
CA PRO A 74 -3.53 9.65 -5.78
C PRO A 74 -3.85 8.16 -5.94
N ILE A 75 -5.01 7.76 -5.43
CA ILE A 75 -5.57 6.45 -5.73
C ILE A 75 -5.71 6.34 -7.26
N GLY A 76 -5.38 5.17 -7.80
CA GLY A 76 -5.39 4.95 -9.24
C GLY A 76 -4.05 5.14 -9.91
N THR A 77 -3.02 5.51 -9.17
CA THR A 77 -1.68 5.70 -9.71
C THR A 77 -0.99 4.35 -9.89
N ASN A 78 -0.30 4.19 -11.01
CA ASN A 78 0.57 3.04 -11.24
C ASN A 78 1.91 3.30 -10.55
N LEU A 79 2.38 2.29 -9.84
CA LEU A 79 3.56 2.40 -9.00
C LEU A 79 4.52 1.25 -9.26
N ARG A 80 5.79 1.52 -9.00
CA ARG A 80 6.80 0.47 -8.85
C ARG A 80 7.09 0.34 -7.37
N LEU A 81 6.84 -0.82 -6.81
CA LEU A 81 7.00 -1.10 -5.39
C LEU A 81 8.18 -2.03 -5.19
N THR A 82 9.05 -1.70 -4.25
CA THR A 82 10.19 -2.55 -3.89
C THR A 82 9.98 -3.06 -2.47
N PHE A 83 9.99 -4.38 -2.32
CA PHE A 83 9.87 -5.06 -1.05
C PHE A 83 11.17 -5.74 -0.71
N GLU A 84 11.58 -5.66 0.56
CA GLU A 84 12.81 -6.26 1.04
C GLU A 84 12.55 -7.09 2.28
N GLU A 85 13.37 -8.11 2.49
CA GLU A 85 13.32 -8.94 3.69
C GLU A 85 14.23 -8.37 4.76
N THR A 86 13.72 -8.29 6.00
CA THR A 86 14.55 -7.88 7.12
C THR A 86 15.46 -9.03 7.54
N VAL A 87 16.71 -8.72 7.84
CA VAL A 87 17.71 -9.74 8.19
C VAL A 87 17.34 -10.47 9.48
N ARG A 88 16.82 -9.75 10.48
CA ARG A 88 16.54 -10.32 11.79
C ARG A 88 15.25 -11.13 11.86
N SER A 89 14.15 -10.58 11.33
CA SER A 89 12.83 -11.17 11.51
C SER A 89 12.35 -11.96 10.33
N LYS A 90 13.07 -11.93 9.21
CA LYS A 90 12.65 -12.55 7.96
C LYS A 90 11.31 -12.03 7.46
N ARG A 91 10.91 -10.85 7.91
CA ARG A 91 9.68 -10.22 7.45
C ARG A 91 9.92 -9.45 6.17
N ILE A 92 8.91 -9.45 5.31
CA ILE A 92 8.93 -8.67 4.07
C ILE A 92 8.26 -7.34 4.36
N TYR A 93 8.90 -6.25 3.96
CA TYR A 93 8.34 -4.91 4.15
C TYR A 93 8.48 -4.08 2.88
N LEU A 94 7.59 -3.12 2.71
CA LEU A 94 7.66 -2.18 1.60
C LEU A 94 8.75 -1.16 1.89
N ARG A 95 9.76 -1.13 1.04
CA ARG A 95 10.91 -0.25 1.20
C ARG A 95 10.80 1.03 0.38
N LYS A 96 10.22 0.94 -0.82
CA LYS A 96 10.20 2.05 -1.76
C LYS A 96 8.97 1.98 -2.64
N ALA A 97 8.41 3.14 -2.94
CA ALA A 97 7.30 3.27 -3.86
C ALA A 97 7.59 4.44 -4.79
N GLU A 98 7.50 4.19 -6.11
CA GLU A 98 7.76 5.20 -7.12
C GLU A 98 6.62 5.24 -8.12
N ALA A 99 6.15 6.44 -8.46
CA ALA A 99 5.14 6.57 -9.51
C ALA A 99 5.76 6.21 -10.86
N VAL A 100 5.00 5.48 -11.66
CA VAL A 100 5.40 5.09 -13.01
C VAL A 100 4.69 6.02 -13.99
N LEU A 101 5.47 6.69 -14.81
CA LEU A 101 4.93 7.62 -15.81
C LEU A 101 4.54 6.91 -17.09
#